data_1d1d2091348f9d217da83e9ea2cd157b
#
_entry.id   1d1d2091348f9d217da83e9ea2cd157b
#
_cell.length_a   1.000
_cell.length_b   1.000
_cell.length_c   1.000
_cell.angle_alpha   90.00
_cell.angle_beta   90.00
_cell.angle_gamma   90.00
#
_symmetry.space_group_name_H-M   'P 1'
#
loop_
_entity.id
_entity.type
_entity.pdbx_description
1 polymer ?
#
loop_
_entity_poly.entity_id
_entity_poly.type
_entity_poly.pdbx_seq_one_letter_code
_entity_poly.pdbx_strand_id
1 'polypeptide(L)'
;VGSEMCIRDRSREGFSDPLNICDGREKWVALWGDYGPNTEHDIVNIYGLTKDSKVETVFSFESGQVRHIHNIIPKLSGGYYVFTGDQEKRAGIYKTNAAFDQVEPVKIGQQQYRAVVGFDTPKGLLYATDAVNEKNYVYLLDGKGEPKKICALNGSCIYGTEFKGKYYLSTTVEPDENNRGVTSWISSKRGEGILSDEVYLIEIDDEMNFKKIEKFKKDSLPMKLMQYGAIHFPRGKMEELWCYPVAVKKYDGKALLIQMD
;
A
#
# COMPACT_ATOMS: atom_id res chain seq x y z
N VAL A 1 4.01 1.33 -28.44
CA VAL A 1 4.51 -0.07 -28.47
C VAL A 1 5.96 -0.19 -27.96
N GLY A 2 6.74 0.91 -27.91
CA GLY A 2 8.14 0.88 -27.47
C GLY A 2 8.35 1.06 -25.96
N SER A 3 7.40 1.63 -25.23
CA SER A 3 7.59 1.96 -23.80
C SER A 3 7.45 0.75 -22.86
N GLU A 4 6.53 -0.16 -23.13
CA GLU A 4 6.36 -1.37 -22.30
C GLU A 4 7.52 -2.36 -22.44
N MET A 5 8.11 -2.46 -23.63
CA MET A 5 9.27 -3.33 -23.86
C MET A 5 10.54 -2.82 -23.16
N CYS A 6 10.72 -1.50 -23.06
CA CYS A 6 11.87 -0.93 -22.35
C CYS A 6 11.79 -1.13 -20.83
N ILE A 7 10.60 -1.10 -20.25
CA ILE A 7 10.42 -1.36 -18.82
C ILE A 7 10.62 -2.84 -18.50
N ARG A 8 10.09 -3.74 -19.32
CA ARG A 8 10.26 -5.20 -19.15
C ARG A 8 11.70 -5.68 -19.39
N ASP A 9 12.44 -5.04 -20.29
CA ASP A 9 13.80 -5.45 -20.59
C ASP A 9 14.78 -5.01 -19.49
N ARG A 10 14.54 -3.86 -18.86
CA ARG A 10 15.30 -3.41 -17.70
C ARG A 10 14.94 -4.15 -16.42
N SER A 11 13.70 -4.63 -16.28
CA SER A 11 13.28 -5.45 -15.13
C SER A 11 14.02 -6.81 -15.07
N ARG A 12 14.60 -7.27 -16.16
CA ARG A 12 15.46 -8.47 -16.19
C ARG A 12 16.85 -8.23 -15.60
N GLU A 13 17.25 -6.98 -15.43
CA GLU A 13 18.54 -6.59 -14.84
C GLU A 13 18.43 -6.21 -13.35
N GLY A 14 17.36 -6.63 -12.65
CA GLY A 14 17.16 -6.38 -11.22
C GLY A 14 15.95 -5.54 -10.85
N PHE A 15 15.13 -5.13 -11.82
CA PHE A 15 13.88 -4.42 -11.54
C PHE A 15 12.74 -5.42 -11.34
N SER A 16 12.17 -5.47 -10.16
CA SER A 16 10.87 -6.09 -9.92
C SER A 16 9.74 -5.11 -10.26
N ASP A 17 8.57 -5.63 -10.63
CA ASP A 17 7.39 -4.79 -10.83
C ASP A 17 7.05 -4.06 -9.53
N PRO A 18 6.95 -2.72 -9.51
CA PRO A 18 6.65 -2.00 -8.28
C PRO A 18 5.20 -2.23 -7.86
N LEU A 19 4.96 -2.34 -6.54
CA LEU A 19 3.61 -2.37 -6.01
C LEU A 19 2.91 -1.01 -6.20
N ASN A 20 3.65 0.08 -5.96
CA ASN A 20 3.16 1.43 -6.10
C ASN A 20 4.21 2.34 -6.76
N ILE A 21 3.72 3.32 -7.52
CA ILE A 21 4.51 4.39 -8.10
C ILE A 21 4.07 5.69 -7.47
N CYS A 22 5.02 6.44 -6.93
CA CYS A 22 4.81 7.75 -6.33
C CYS A 22 5.07 8.85 -7.36
N ASP A 23 4.22 9.87 -7.39
CA ASP A 23 4.52 11.10 -8.12
C ASP A 23 5.75 11.78 -7.52
N GLY A 24 6.73 12.04 -8.37
CA GLY A 24 7.98 12.65 -7.95
C GLY A 24 7.84 14.13 -7.67
N ARG A 25 8.87 14.69 -7.02
CA ARG A 25 9.03 16.11 -6.76
C ARG A 25 10.43 16.55 -7.17
N GLU A 26 10.62 17.82 -7.43
CA GLU A 26 11.90 18.44 -7.78
C GLU A 26 12.53 17.82 -9.03
N LYS A 27 13.55 16.99 -8.85
CA LYS A 27 14.28 16.28 -9.91
C LYS A 27 13.46 15.13 -10.52
N TRP A 28 12.61 14.50 -9.74
CA TRP A 28 11.92 13.27 -10.10
C TRP A 28 10.55 13.51 -10.73
N VAL A 29 10.23 12.78 -11.76
CA VAL A 29 8.87 12.67 -12.33
C VAL A 29 8.09 11.59 -11.58
N ALA A 30 8.74 10.47 -11.29
CA ALA A 30 8.16 9.35 -10.55
C ALA A 30 9.22 8.65 -9.71
N LEU A 31 8.79 8.00 -8.63
CA LEU A 31 9.60 7.18 -7.75
C LEU A 31 8.91 5.85 -7.51
N TRP A 32 9.68 4.77 -7.43
CA TRP A 32 9.20 3.43 -7.07
C TRP A 32 10.33 2.61 -6.45
N GLY A 33 10.00 1.50 -5.84
CA GLY A 33 10.97 0.59 -5.26
C GLY A 33 10.80 -0.85 -5.75
N ASP A 34 11.82 -1.65 -5.54
CA ASP A 34 11.75 -3.09 -5.80
C ASP A 34 10.63 -3.72 -4.98
N TYR A 35 9.77 -4.50 -5.65
CA TYR A 35 8.71 -5.28 -5.01
C TYR A 35 8.72 -6.71 -5.55
N GLY A 36 8.71 -7.69 -4.65
CA GLY A 36 8.73 -9.09 -5.01
C GLY A 36 9.04 -10.01 -3.82
N PRO A 37 9.12 -11.31 -4.04
CA PRO A 37 9.34 -12.27 -2.96
C PRO A 37 10.67 -12.11 -2.24
N ASN A 38 11.74 -11.69 -2.91
CA ASN A 38 13.08 -11.44 -2.37
C ASN A 38 13.46 -12.42 -1.22
N THR A 39 13.46 -13.71 -1.51
CA THR A 39 13.66 -14.78 -0.53
C THR A 39 15.06 -14.80 0.05
N GLU A 40 16.04 -14.40 -0.73
CA GLU A 40 17.47 -14.33 -0.35
C GLU A 40 17.80 -13.05 0.42
N HIS A 41 16.80 -12.12 0.51
CA HIS A 41 16.97 -10.82 1.17
C HIS A 41 18.13 -9.99 0.60
N ASP A 42 18.24 -9.99 -0.71
CA ASP A 42 19.19 -9.17 -1.45
C ASP A 42 18.93 -7.67 -1.28
N ILE A 43 19.84 -6.86 -1.82
CA ILE A 43 19.71 -5.40 -1.88
C ILE A 43 18.36 -5.02 -2.47
N VAL A 44 17.72 -4.02 -1.88
CA VAL A 44 16.43 -3.47 -2.34
C VAL A 44 16.61 -2.02 -2.74
N ASN A 45 16.28 -1.70 -3.97
CA ASN A 45 16.52 -0.38 -4.55
C ASN A 45 15.26 0.45 -4.61
N ILE A 46 15.45 1.76 -4.51
CA ILE A 46 14.49 2.78 -4.89
C ILE A 46 14.98 3.43 -6.17
N TYR A 47 14.11 3.60 -7.13
CA TYR A 47 14.39 4.19 -8.44
C TYR A 47 13.63 5.48 -8.62
N GLY A 48 14.19 6.37 -9.42
CA GLY A 48 13.58 7.61 -9.83
C GLY A 48 13.66 7.82 -11.34
N LEU A 49 12.55 8.25 -11.93
CA LEU A 49 12.50 8.73 -13.30
C LEU A 49 12.77 10.24 -13.29
N THR A 50 13.81 10.65 -13.97
CA THR A 50 14.16 12.07 -14.11
C THR A 50 13.36 12.76 -15.21
N LYS A 51 13.37 14.10 -15.25
CA LYS A 51 12.68 14.91 -16.27
C LYS A 51 13.23 14.70 -17.69
N ASP A 52 14.47 14.28 -17.82
CA ASP A 52 15.09 13.89 -19.10
C ASP A 52 14.92 12.39 -19.43
N SER A 53 13.95 11.75 -18.81
CA SER A 53 13.53 10.35 -19.06
C SER A 53 14.59 9.30 -18.75
N LYS A 54 15.49 9.57 -17.81
CA LYS A 54 16.44 8.58 -17.32
C LYS A 54 15.95 7.95 -16.03
N VAL A 55 16.18 6.65 -15.89
CA VAL A 55 15.97 5.94 -14.65
C VAL A 55 17.29 5.87 -13.89
N GLU A 56 17.28 6.32 -12.66
CA GLU A 56 18.43 6.28 -11.76
C GLU A 56 18.08 5.50 -10.50
N THR A 57 19.04 4.77 -9.94
CA THR A 57 18.93 4.26 -8.57
C THR A 57 19.12 5.44 -7.62
N VAL A 58 18.10 5.70 -6.81
CA VAL A 58 18.04 6.86 -5.91
C VAL A 58 18.60 6.49 -4.56
N PHE A 59 18.29 5.29 -4.09
CA PHE A 59 18.75 4.74 -2.82
C PHE A 59 18.73 3.21 -2.86
N SER A 60 19.61 2.58 -2.08
CA SER A 60 19.67 1.12 -1.90
C SER A 60 19.68 0.78 -0.42
N PHE A 61 18.75 -0.05 0.00
CA PHE A 61 18.81 -0.71 1.29
C PHE A 61 19.78 -1.89 1.22
N GLU A 62 20.63 -2.03 2.21
CA GLU A 62 21.57 -3.14 2.29
C GLU A 62 20.85 -4.49 2.38
N SER A 63 21.56 -5.55 1.95
CA SER A 63 21.06 -6.92 2.07
C SER A 63 20.61 -7.23 3.50
N GLY A 64 19.43 -7.79 3.64
CA GLY A 64 18.82 -8.15 4.92
C GLY A 64 18.08 -7.03 5.64
N GLN A 65 18.21 -5.77 5.25
CA GLN A 65 17.55 -4.64 5.94
C GLN A 65 16.04 -4.66 5.72
N VAL A 66 15.59 -4.76 4.48
CA VAL A 66 14.18 -4.77 4.09
C VAL A 66 13.94 -5.93 3.12
N ARG A 67 12.69 -6.33 2.95
CA ARG A 67 12.35 -7.36 1.97
C ARG A 67 12.04 -6.75 0.61
N HIS A 68 11.22 -5.70 0.59
CA HIS A 68 10.82 -4.95 -0.59
C HIS A 68 10.15 -3.63 -0.17
N ILE A 69 9.87 -2.78 -1.14
CA ILE A 69 9.20 -1.49 -0.93
C ILE A 69 7.70 -1.66 -1.20
N HIS A 70 6.88 -1.30 -0.24
CA HIS A 70 5.42 -1.26 -0.39
C HIS A 70 4.94 0.03 -1.04
N ASN A 71 5.43 1.17 -0.56
CA ASN A 71 5.02 2.47 -1.08
C ASN A 71 6.04 3.56 -0.73
N ILE A 72 6.01 4.64 -1.51
CA ILE A 72 6.73 5.87 -1.27
C ILE A 72 5.69 7.00 -1.23
N ILE A 73 5.66 7.77 -0.15
CA ILE A 73 4.62 8.76 0.10
C ILE A 73 5.26 10.14 0.26
N PRO A 74 4.84 11.14 -0.54
CA PRO A 74 5.40 12.49 -0.43
C PRO A 74 5.02 13.12 0.91
N LYS A 75 6.00 13.74 1.59
CA LYS A 75 5.78 14.49 2.84
C LYS A 75 5.38 15.93 2.55
N LEU A 76 4.49 16.49 3.37
CA LEU A 76 4.12 17.91 3.32
C LEU A 76 5.33 18.82 3.56
N SER A 77 6.23 18.41 4.43
CA SER A 77 7.46 19.13 4.77
C SER A 77 8.61 18.95 3.78
N GLY A 78 8.40 18.24 2.66
CA GLY A 78 9.44 17.85 1.72
C GLY A 78 10.04 16.48 2.01
N GLY A 79 10.60 15.83 0.98
CA GLY A 79 11.04 14.44 1.03
C GLY A 79 9.87 13.44 1.07
N TYR A 80 10.14 12.22 1.59
CA TYR A 80 9.17 11.13 1.48
C TYR A 80 9.16 10.27 2.75
N TYR A 81 8.05 9.55 2.95
CA TYR A 81 8.02 8.33 3.73
C TYR A 81 8.18 7.13 2.80
N VAL A 82 8.88 6.09 3.28
CA VAL A 82 9.03 4.82 2.57
C VAL A 82 8.48 3.71 3.46
N PHE A 83 7.52 2.96 2.94
CA PHE A 83 6.93 1.80 3.61
C PHE A 83 7.58 0.53 3.09
N THR A 84 7.96 -0.36 4.01
CA THR A 84 8.59 -1.63 3.71
C THR A 84 7.81 -2.79 4.33
N GLY A 85 7.85 -3.96 3.75
CA GLY A 85 7.15 -5.17 4.21
C GLY A 85 8.03 -6.40 4.05
N ASP A 86 7.53 -7.57 4.37
CA ASP A 86 6.31 -8.13 5.00
C ASP A 86 6.59 -8.71 6.38
N GLN A 87 7.84 -9.10 6.63
CA GLN A 87 8.26 -9.79 7.84
C GLN A 87 8.47 -8.81 8.98
N GLU A 88 8.12 -9.20 10.21
CA GLU A 88 8.16 -8.34 11.40
C GLU A 88 9.41 -7.47 11.50
N LYS A 89 10.59 -8.09 11.47
CA LYS A 89 11.87 -7.39 11.63
C LYS A 89 12.19 -6.43 10.47
N ARG A 90 11.51 -6.57 9.34
CA ARG A 90 11.73 -5.80 8.09
C ARG A 90 10.56 -4.92 7.70
N ALA A 91 9.42 -5.08 8.38
CA ALA A 91 8.30 -4.17 8.24
C ALA A 91 8.65 -2.83 8.89
N GLY A 92 8.48 -1.75 8.15
CA GLY A 92 8.89 -0.45 8.68
C GLY A 92 8.44 0.75 7.88
N ILE A 93 8.57 1.87 8.56
CA ILE A 93 8.34 3.22 8.05
C ILE A 93 9.66 3.96 8.15
N TYR A 94 10.16 4.42 7.03
CA TYR A 94 11.35 5.28 6.93
C TYR A 94 10.93 6.67 6.48
N LYS A 95 11.75 7.68 6.79
CA LYS A 95 11.62 9.02 6.25
C LYS A 95 12.88 9.40 5.47
N THR A 96 12.70 10.22 4.44
CA THR A 96 13.79 10.71 3.61
C THR A 96 13.68 12.21 3.42
N ASN A 97 14.78 12.84 3.01
CA ASN A 97 14.72 14.13 2.32
C ASN A 97 14.44 13.95 0.82
N ALA A 98 14.28 15.02 0.07
CA ALA A 98 13.94 14.97 -1.36
C ALA A 98 15.04 14.33 -2.23
N ALA A 99 16.31 14.42 -1.81
CA ALA A 99 17.46 13.87 -2.52
C ALA A 99 17.73 12.38 -2.20
N PHE A 100 17.11 11.82 -1.15
CA PHE A 100 17.38 10.49 -0.61
C PHE A 100 18.81 10.27 -0.09
N ASP A 101 19.56 11.32 0.19
CA ASP A 101 20.85 11.22 0.85
C ASP A 101 20.76 11.07 2.38
N GLN A 102 19.57 11.27 2.93
CA GLN A 102 19.21 11.02 4.32
C GLN A 102 17.99 10.09 4.35
N VAL A 103 18.18 8.82 4.68
CA VAL A 103 17.12 7.83 4.85
C VAL A 103 17.22 7.28 6.27
N GLU A 104 16.22 7.55 7.08
CA GLU A 104 16.21 7.23 8.51
C GLU A 104 14.99 6.39 8.88
N PRO A 105 15.14 5.35 9.73
CA PRO A 105 14.00 4.62 10.26
C PRO A 105 13.19 5.53 11.20
N VAL A 106 11.87 5.52 11.03
CA VAL A 106 10.93 6.17 11.94
C VAL A 106 10.36 5.14 12.91
N LYS A 107 9.89 4.03 12.36
CA LYS A 107 9.36 2.87 13.10
C LYS A 107 9.67 1.60 12.32
N ILE A 108 10.25 0.60 12.96
CA ILE A 108 10.60 -0.68 12.33
C ILE A 108 10.37 -1.86 13.30
N GLY A 109 10.24 -3.06 12.73
CA GLY A 109 10.36 -4.30 13.47
C GLY A 109 9.06 -4.89 14.02
N GLN A 110 7.90 -4.36 13.67
CA GLN A 110 6.59 -4.87 14.09
C GLN A 110 5.57 -4.81 12.97
N GLN A 111 4.59 -5.72 12.97
CA GLN A 111 3.52 -5.74 11.96
C GLN A 111 2.64 -4.48 11.98
N GLN A 112 2.55 -3.79 13.10
CA GLN A 112 1.85 -2.50 13.16
C GLN A 112 2.49 -1.41 12.29
N TYR A 113 3.71 -1.61 11.79
CA TYR A 113 4.42 -0.70 10.87
C TYR A 113 4.43 -1.21 9.43
N ARG A 114 3.86 -2.41 9.18
CA ARG A 114 3.63 -2.93 7.84
C ARG A 114 2.43 -2.22 7.24
N ALA A 115 2.67 -1.34 6.30
CA ALA A 115 1.65 -0.56 5.62
C ALA A 115 1.91 -0.52 4.11
N VAL A 116 0.83 -0.35 3.35
CA VAL A 116 0.86 -0.08 1.91
C VAL A 116 0.26 1.30 1.65
N VAL A 117 -0.79 1.67 2.39
CA VAL A 117 -1.50 2.94 2.26
C VAL A 117 -1.15 3.87 3.41
N GLY A 118 -0.86 5.12 3.06
CA GLY A 118 -0.69 6.19 4.01
C GLY A 118 -0.77 7.57 3.37
N PHE A 119 -0.93 8.57 4.22
CA PHE A 119 -1.07 9.97 3.83
C PHE A 119 -0.34 10.84 4.85
N ASP A 120 0.52 11.73 4.39
CA ASP A 120 1.09 12.74 5.27
C ASP A 120 0.08 13.87 5.47
N THR A 121 -0.42 14.01 6.68
CA THR A 121 -1.46 14.97 7.05
C THR A 121 -0.91 16.06 7.95
N PRO A 122 -1.57 17.21 8.12
CA PRO A 122 -1.17 18.21 9.09
C PRO A 122 -1.06 17.71 10.55
N LYS A 123 -1.75 16.60 10.88
CA LYS A 123 -1.72 15.95 12.19
C LYS A 123 -0.65 14.86 12.32
N GLY A 124 0.02 14.48 11.22
CA GLY A 124 1.03 13.44 11.15
C GLY A 124 0.76 12.42 10.05
N LEU A 125 1.55 11.36 10.03
CA LEU A 125 1.39 10.28 9.06
C LEU A 125 0.20 9.38 9.46
N LEU A 126 -0.88 9.48 8.69
CA LEU A 126 -2.02 8.56 8.73
C LEU A 126 -1.68 7.34 7.87
N TYR A 127 -1.79 6.13 8.41
CA TYR A 127 -1.54 4.92 7.64
C TYR A 127 -2.42 3.76 8.10
N ALA A 128 -2.65 2.81 7.21
CA ALA A 128 -3.41 1.59 7.48
C ALA A 128 -2.51 0.37 7.35
N THR A 129 -2.68 -0.60 8.27
CA THR A 129 -1.86 -1.81 8.26
C THR A 129 -2.30 -2.80 7.17
N ASP A 130 -1.32 -3.54 6.67
CA ASP A 130 -1.45 -4.62 5.70
C ASP A 130 -0.93 -5.94 6.32
N ALA A 131 -1.64 -6.45 7.33
CA ALA A 131 -1.25 -7.65 8.06
C ALA A 131 -2.32 -8.74 7.91
N VAL A 132 -2.10 -9.68 6.99
CA VAL A 132 -3.08 -10.74 6.67
C VAL A 132 -3.37 -11.66 7.87
N ASN A 133 -2.37 -11.88 8.72
CA ASN A 133 -2.45 -12.83 9.84
C ASN A 133 -2.60 -12.14 11.21
N GLU A 134 -2.68 -10.81 11.26
CA GLU A 134 -2.88 -10.05 12.49
C GLU A 134 -4.02 -9.06 12.37
N LYS A 135 -4.51 -8.54 13.51
CA LYS A 135 -5.54 -7.51 13.51
C LYS A 135 -5.04 -6.22 12.88
N ASN A 136 -5.80 -5.70 11.94
CA ASN A 136 -5.49 -4.49 11.22
C ASN A 136 -6.13 -3.25 11.84
N TYR A 137 -5.43 -2.13 11.71
CA TYR A 137 -5.86 -0.83 12.24
C TYR A 137 -5.45 0.30 11.30
N VAL A 138 -6.14 1.42 11.43
CA VAL A 138 -5.60 2.71 11.00
C VAL A 138 -4.89 3.35 12.17
N TYR A 139 -3.72 3.92 11.89
CA TYR A 139 -2.87 4.60 12.86
C TYR A 139 -2.58 6.04 12.43
N LEU A 140 -2.38 6.90 13.40
CA LEU A 140 -1.78 8.23 13.24
C LEU A 140 -0.44 8.27 13.98
N LEU A 141 0.63 8.57 13.26
CA LEU A 141 1.98 8.79 13.79
C LEU A 141 2.29 10.29 13.77
N ASP A 142 2.15 10.94 14.92
CA ASP A 142 2.33 12.39 15.08
C ASP A 142 3.78 12.82 15.40
N GLY A 143 4.73 11.88 15.32
CA GLY A 143 6.14 12.11 15.62
C GLY A 143 6.49 12.19 17.11
N LYS A 144 5.52 12.06 18.02
CA LYS A 144 5.72 12.22 19.48
C LYS A 144 5.77 10.91 20.26
N GLY A 145 5.95 9.78 19.58
CA GLY A 145 6.01 8.49 20.26
C GLY A 145 5.46 7.34 19.45
N GLU A 146 4.70 6.46 20.09
CA GLU A 146 4.05 5.34 19.40
C GLU A 146 2.82 5.79 18.60
N PRO A 147 2.54 5.12 17.47
CA PRO A 147 1.36 5.43 16.67
C PRO A 147 0.07 5.26 17.45
N LYS A 148 -0.83 6.23 17.33
CA LYS A 148 -2.16 6.19 17.94
C LYS A 148 -3.13 5.43 17.04
N LYS A 149 -3.85 4.47 17.61
CA LYS A 149 -4.94 3.77 16.89
C LYS A 149 -6.11 4.73 16.66
N ILE A 150 -6.50 4.88 15.41
CA ILE A 150 -7.69 5.65 15.00
C ILE A 150 -8.91 4.73 14.97
N CYS A 151 -8.85 3.62 14.24
CA CYS A 151 -9.92 2.63 14.19
C CYS A 151 -9.38 1.23 13.88
N ALA A 152 -10.17 0.22 14.26
CA ALA A 152 -9.92 -1.17 13.86
C ALA A 152 -10.49 -1.43 12.46
N LEU A 153 -9.76 -2.24 11.69
CA LEU A 153 -10.17 -2.72 10.38
C LEU A 153 -10.60 -4.19 10.44
N ASN A 154 -11.44 -4.59 9.50
CA ASN A 154 -11.87 -5.99 9.36
C ASN A 154 -10.96 -6.83 8.44
N GLY A 155 -9.93 -6.24 7.88
CA GLY A 155 -8.95 -6.87 6.98
C GLY A 155 -7.77 -5.95 6.73
N SER A 156 -6.80 -6.41 5.95
CA SER A 156 -5.67 -5.62 5.48
C SER A 156 -6.15 -4.40 4.68
N CYS A 157 -5.29 -3.41 4.52
CA CYS A 157 -5.58 -2.23 3.70
C CYS A 157 -4.44 -1.98 2.72
N ILE A 158 -4.70 -2.22 1.43
CA ILE A 158 -3.73 -2.06 0.34
C ILE A 158 -4.06 -0.86 -0.54
N TYR A 159 -5.32 -0.44 -0.60
CA TYR A 159 -5.79 0.62 -1.47
C TYR A 159 -6.41 1.77 -0.69
N GLY A 160 -6.09 2.98 -1.10
CA GLY A 160 -6.65 4.19 -0.54
C GLY A 160 -6.40 5.40 -1.44
N THR A 161 -7.15 6.46 -1.21
CA THR A 161 -7.03 7.72 -1.92
C THR A 161 -7.39 8.90 -1.02
N GLU A 162 -6.85 10.06 -1.33
CA GLU A 162 -7.29 11.32 -0.76
C GLU A 162 -8.27 12.01 -1.72
N PHE A 163 -9.34 12.52 -1.18
CA PHE A 163 -10.30 13.29 -1.95
C PHE A 163 -10.94 14.39 -1.09
N LYS A 164 -10.80 15.66 -1.52
CA LYS A 164 -11.35 16.85 -0.83
C LYS A 164 -11.00 16.92 0.66
N GLY A 165 -9.75 16.62 1.00
CA GLY A 165 -9.24 16.68 2.37
C GLY A 165 -9.68 15.53 3.27
N LYS A 166 -10.33 14.50 2.72
CA LYS A 166 -10.68 13.26 3.42
C LYS A 166 -9.89 12.09 2.83
N TYR A 167 -9.72 11.04 3.62
CA TYR A 167 -8.95 9.85 3.27
C TYR A 167 -9.88 8.65 3.17
N TYR A 168 -9.84 7.98 2.02
CA TYR A 168 -10.68 6.83 1.71
C TYR A 168 -9.82 5.58 1.66
N LEU A 169 -10.22 4.57 2.40
CA LEU A 169 -9.48 3.33 2.57
C LEU A 169 -10.35 2.13 2.18
N SER A 170 -9.75 1.15 1.51
CA SER A 170 -10.37 -0.13 1.21
C SER A 170 -9.73 -1.21 2.06
N THR A 171 -10.54 -1.93 2.85
CA THR A 171 -10.08 -3.20 3.38
C THR A 171 -10.09 -4.28 2.30
N THR A 172 -9.40 -5.39 2.54
CA THR A 172 -9.33 -6.53 1.63
C THR A 172 -9.90 -7.80 2.27
N VAL A 173 -10.23 -8.76 1.43
CA VAL A 173 -10.54 -10.14 1.85
C VAL A 173 -9.52 -11.05 1.21
N GLU A 174 -8.47 -11.38 1.95
CA GLU A 174 -7.30 -12.10 1.47
C GLU A 174 -7.20 -13.54 2.00
N PRO A 175 -6.55 -14.43 1.22
CA PRO A 175 -6.35 -15.81 1.65
C PRO A 175 -5.32 -15.91 2.77
N ASP A 176 -5.43 -16.94 3.58
CA ASP A 176 -4.42 -17.32 4.56
C ASP A 176 -3.06 -17.60 3.88
N GLU A 177 -2.05 -16.79 4.18
CA GLU A 177 -0.69 -16.94 3.67
C GLU A 177 -0.02 -18.23 4.15
N ASN A 178 -0.42 -18.73 5.33
CA ASN A 178 0.11 -19.97 5.92
C ASN A 178 -0.53 -21.23 5.33
N ASN A 179 -1.65 -21.09 4.62
CA ASN A 179 -2.31 -22.20 3.95
C ASN A 179 -1.55 -22.57 2.67
N ARG A 180 -0.70 -23.59 2.74
CA ARG A 180 0.19 -24.04 1.66
C ARG A 180 -0.28 -25.38 1.08
N GLY A 181 0.28 -25.76 -0.08
CA GLY A 181 -0.03 -26.99 -0.79
C GLY A 181 -1.09 -26.81 -1.89
N VAL A 182 -1.30 -27.86 -2.70
CA VAL A 182 -2.12 -27.81 -3.92
C VAL A 182 -3.57 -27.43 -3.62
N THR A 183 -4.15 -27.92 -2.54
CA THR A 183 -5.53 -27.61 -2.14
C THR A 183 -5.72 -26.17 -1.69
N SER A 184 -4.63 -25.46 -1.34
CA SER A 184 -4.70 -24.05 -0.93
C SER A 184 -5.17 -23.12 -2.06
N TRP A 185 -4.96 -23.52 -3.32
CA TRP A 185 -5.34 -22.73 -4.50
C TRP A 185 -6.86 -22.60 -4.65
N ILE A 186 -7.62 -23.62 -4.23
CA ILE A 186 -9.08 -23.63 -4.28
C ILE A 186 -9.72 -23.31 -2.91
N SER A 187 -8.91 -23.03 -1.90
CA SER A 187 -9.37 -22.73 -0.55
C SER A 187 -9.95 -21.33 -0.44
N SER A 188 -11.05 -21.22 0.29
CA SER A 188 -11.62 -19.94 0.73
C SER A 188 -11.18 -19.51 2.13
N LYS A 189 -10.19 -20.21 2.72
CA LYS A 189 -9.68 -19.87 4.05
C LYS A 189 -9.00 -18.53 4.00
N ARG A 190 -9.44 -17.64 4.87
CA ARG A 190 -8.93 -16.28 5.04
C ARG A 190 -7.79 -16.25 6.06
N GLY A 191 -6.91 -15.27 5.96
CA GLY A 191 -5.94 -14.96 7.01
C GLY A 191 -6.62 -14.63 8.34
N GLU A 192 -5.93 -14.87 9.44
CA GLU A 192 -6.49 -14.63 10.78
C GLU A 192 -6.80 -13.15 11.06
N GLY A 193 -6.10 -12.24 10.39
CA GLY A 193 -6.35 -10.80 10.41
C GLY A 193 -7.54 -10.34 9.55
N ILE A 194 -8.10 -11.24 8.73
CA ILE A 194 -9.26 -10.96 7.85
C ILE A 194 -10.55 -11.43 8.55
N LEU A 195 -11.16 -10.53 9.29
CA LEU A 195 -12.23 -10.85 10.26
C LEU A 195 -13.59 -11.14 9.61
N SER A 196 -13.81 -10.75 8.35
CA SER A 196 -15.05 -10.99 7.63
C SER A 196 -14.82 -11.30 6.15
N ASP A 197 -15.86 -11.75 5.44
CA ASP A 197 -15.87 -11.90 3.98
C ASP A 197 -16.41 -10.64 3.26
N GLU A 198 -16.33 -9.48 3.94
CA GLU A 198 -16.76 -8.20 3.42
C GLU A 198 -15.58 -7.23 3.29
N VAL A 199 -15.51 -6.57 2.15
CA VAL A 199 -14.63 -5.43 1.89
C VAL A 199 -15.35 -4.18 2.34
N TYR A 200 -14.70 -3.33 3.15
CA TYR A 200 -15.27 -2.04 3.57
C TYR A 200 -14.60 -0.88 2.86
N LEU A 201 -15.42 0.08 2.44
CA LEU A 201 -15.00 1.44 2.11
C LEU A 201 -15.14 2.29 3.38
N ILE A 202 -14.01 2.85 3.83
CA ILE A 202 -13.92 3.64 5.05
C ILE A 202 -13.48 5.06 4.67
N GLU A 203 -14.15 6.06 5.20
CA GLU A 203 -13.75 7.46 5.18
C GLU A 203 -13.10 7.83 6.51
N ILE A 204 -12.03 8.61 6.46
CA ILE A 204 -11.43 9.29 7.61
C ILE A 204 -11.38 10.78 7.29
N ASP A 205 -11.94 11.61 8.15
CA ASP A 205 -11.93 13.05 7.98
C ASP A 205 -10.64 13.70 8.51
N ASP A 206 -10.51 15.00 8.36
CA ASP A 206 -9.39 15.79 8.84
C ASP A 206 -9.29 15.85 10.38
N GLU A 207 -10.39 15.60 11.08
CA GLU A 207 -10.41 15.45 12.55
C GLU A 207 -10.05 14.04 13.03
N MET A 208 -9.77 13.10 12.09
CA MET A 208 -9.49 11.68 12.34
C MET A 208 -10.71 10.88 12.84
N ASN A 209 -11.93 11.38 12.60
CA ASN A 209 -13.12 10.57 12.78
C ASN A 209 -13.24 9.60 11.59
N PHE A 210 -13.74 8.39 11.84
CA PHE A 210 -13.93 7.40 10.81
C PHE A 210 -15.41 7.06 10.59
N LYS A 211 -15.76 6.77 9.34
CA LYS A 211 -17.09 6.33 8.93
C LYS A 211 -16.97 5.19 7.94
N LYS A 212 -17.72 4.11 8.14
CA LYS A 212 -17.89 3.08 7.11
C LYS A 212 -18.93 3.57 6.12
N ILE A 213 -18.53 3.76 4.87
CA ILE A 213 -19.41 4.32 3.83
C ILE A 213 -20.18 3.21 3.14
N GLU A 214 -19.48 2.15 2.73
CA GLU A 214 -20.06 1.07 1.96
C GLU A 214 -19.36 -0.26 2.28
N LYS A 215 -19.99 -1.37 1.95
CA LYS A 215 -19.42 -2.71 2.05
C LYS A 215 -19.85 -3.61 0.92
N PHE A 216 -18.92 -4.47 0.48
CA PHE A 216 -19.15 -5.42 -0.59
C PHE A 216 -18.74 -6.81 -0.12
N LYS A 217 -19.64 -7.78 -0.29
CA LYS A 217 -19.33 -9.16 0.03
C LYS A 217 -18.42 -9.75 -1.04
N LYS A 218 -17.31 -10.40 -0.63
CA LYS A 218 -16.43 -11.18 -1.51
C LYS A 218 -17.26 -12.20 -2.30
N ASP A 219 -16.92 -12.39 -3.55
CA ASP A 219 -17.49 -13.46 -4.36
C ASP A 219 -17.11 -14.85 -3.81
N SER A 220 -17.58 -15.92 -4.46
CA SER A 220 -17.28 -17.29 -4.04
C SER A 220 -16.09 -17.91 -4.75
N LEU A 221 -15.39 -17.15 -5.60
CA LEU A 221 -14.25 -17.66 -6.36
C LEU A 221 -13.01 -17.80 -5.48
N PRO A 222 -12.17 -18.82 -5.73
CA PRO A 222 -10.96 -19.05 -4.96
C PRO A 222 -9.98 -17.87 -5.08
N MET A 223 -9.57 -17.30 -3.94
CA MET A 223 -8.77 -16.08 -3.89
C MET A 223 -7.37 -16.22 -4.49
N LYS A 224 -6.73 -17.39 -4.35
CA LYS A 224 -5.38 -17.64 -4.89
C LYS A 224 -5.35 -17.93 -6.39
N LEU A 225 -6.45 -18.44 -6.96
CA LEU A 225 -6.56 -18.71 -8.39
C LEU A 225 -7.07 -17.50 -9.18
N MET A 226 -7.98 -16.75 -8.57
CA MET A 226 -8.71 -15.68 -9.23
C MET A 226 -8.25 -14.33 -8.70
N GLN A 227 -8.95 -13.80 -7.71
CA GLN A 227 -8.64 -12.50 -7.12
C GLN A 227 -9.20 -12.44 -5.70
N TYR A 228 -8.53 -11.72 -4.80
CA TYR A 228 -9.05 -11.38 -3.48
C TYR A 228 -9.96 -10.14 -3.56
N GLY A 229 -10.89 -10.02 -2.59
CA GLY A 229 -11.83 -8.89 -2.55
C GLY A 229 -11.14 -7.59 -2.18
N ALA A 230 -11.37 -6.53 -2.97
CA ALA A 230 -10.82 -5.20 -2.72
C ALA A 230 -11.69 -4.10 -3.35
N ILE A 231 -11.42 -2.84 -3.02
CA ILE A 231 -11.92 -1.68 -3.75
C ILE A 231 -10.71 -0.88 -4.21
N HIS A 232 -10.57 -0.69 -5.50
CA HIS A 232 -9.52 0.12 -6.10
C HIS A 232 -9.99 1.55 -6.30
N PHE A 233 -9.05 2.48 -6.37
CA PHE A 233 -9.29 3.88 -6.65
C PHE A 233 -8.49 4.33 -7.88
N PRO A 234 -8.98 5.30 -8.67
CA PRO A 234 -8.16 5.92 -9.70
C PRO A 234 -7.00 6.68 -9.06
N ARG A 235 -5.91 6.81 -9.80
CA ARG A 235 -4.77 7.62 -9.39
C ARG A 235 -4.89 9.05 -9.92
N GLY A 236 -4.26 9.98 -9.21
CA GLY A 236 -4.21 11.38 -9.59
C GLY A 236 -5.37 12.22 -9.07
N LYS A 237 -5.47 13.45 -9.59
CA LYS A 237 -6.53 14.38 -9.18
C LYS A 237 -7.88 13.94 -9.73
N MET A 238 -8.88 13.93 -8.88
CA MET A 238 -10.27 13.59 -9.21
C MET A 238 -11.18 14.77 -8.91
N GLU A 239 -12.20 14.98 -9.75
CA GLU A 239 -13.29 15.92 -9.48
C GLU A 239 -14.43 15.25 -8.70
N GLU A 240 -14.56 13.93 -8.86
CA GLU A 240 -15.54 13.06 -8.22
C GLU A 240 -14.85 11.83 -7.65
N LEU A 241 -15.36 11.29 -6.55
CA LEU A 241 -14.81 10.10 -5.92
C LEU A 241 -15.32 8.84 -6.63
N TRP A 242 -14.46 8.28 -7.47
CA TRP A 242 -14.71 7.00 -8.12
C TRP A 242 -14.03 5.85 -7.39
N CYS A 243 -14.67 4.68 -7.39
CA CYS A 243 -14.07 3.44 -6.91
C CYS A 243 -14.46 2.25 -7.78
N TYR A 244 -13.68 1.17 -7.68
CA TYR A 244 -13.81 -0.04 -8.50
C TYR A 244 -13.74 -1.27 -7.59
N PRO A 245 -14.90 -1.83 -7.15
CA PRO A 245 -14.92 -3.08 -6.41
C PRO A 245 -14.45 -4.23 -7.31
N VAL A 246 -13.61 -5.10 -6.75
CA VAL A 246 -12.99 -6.24 -7.44
C VAL A 246 -13.22 -7.51 -6.63
N ALA A 247 -13.55 -8.59 -7.32
CA ALA A 247 -13.81 -9.91 -6.76
C ALA A 247 -14.90 -9.90 -5.67
N VAL A 248 -15.98 -9.18 -5.93
CA VAL A 248 -17.15 -9.03 -5.05
C VAL A 248 -18.44 -9.48 -5.74
N LYS A 249 -19.46 -9.87 -4.96
CA LYS A 249 -20.72 -10.41 -5.49
C LYS A 249 -21.54 -9.40 -6.29
N LYS A 250 -21.49 -8.12 -5.91
CA LYS A 250 -22.22 -7.05 -6.60
C LYS A 250 -21.23 -5.97 -7.03
N TYR A 251 -21.44 -5.45 -8.22
CA TYR A 251 -20.63 -4.37 -8.81
C TYR A 251 -19.17 -4.74 -9.12
N ASP A 252 -18.85 -6.03 -9.20
CA ASP A 252 -17.53 -6.51 -9.58
C ASP A 252 -17.08 -5.90 -10.91
N GLY A 253 -15.90 -5.28 -10.92
CA GLY A 253 -15.31 -4.62 -12.08
C GLY A 253 -16.07 -3.38 -12.59
N LYS A 254 -17.04 -2.84 -11.85
CA LYS A 254 -17.78 -1.64 -12.25
C LYS A 254 -17.20 -0.39 -11.60
N ALA A 255 -17.19 0.71 -12.36
CA ALA A 255 -16.91 2.03 -11.81
C ALA A 255 -18.14 2.51 -11.02
N LEU A 256 -17.94 2.88 -9.77
CA LEU A 256 -18.97 3.43 -8.90
C LEU A 256 -18.58 4.86 -8.50
N LEU A 257 -19.54 5.76 -8.61
CA LEU A 257 -19.45 7.11 -8.08
C LEU A 257 -19.95 7.11 -6.65
N ILE A 258 -19.11 7.51 -5.71
CA ILE A 258 -19.48 7.66 -4.31
C ILE A 258 -20.10 9.05 -4.12
N GLN A 259 -21.40 9.09 -3.85
CA GLN A 259 -22.08 10.33 -3.49
C GLN A 259 -21.68 10.74 -2.07
N MET A 260 -21.29 12.00 -1.95
CA MET A 260 -20.91 12.61 -0.68
C MET A 260 -22.06 13.43 -0.18
N ASP A 261 -22.47 13.18 1.06
CA ASP A 261 -23.46 13.99 1.76
C ASP A 261 -22.85 15.31 2.23
#